data_dbf0cb0d20629c37509b4e0d92f3e163
#
_entry.id   dbf0cb0d20629c37509b4e0d92f3e163
#
_cell.length_a   1.000
_cell.length_b   1.000
_cell.length_c   1.000
_cell.angle_alpha   90.00
_cell.angle_beta   90.00
_cell.angle_gamma   90.00
#
_symmetry.space_group_name_H-M   'P 1'
#
loop_
_entity.id
_entity.type
_entity.pdbx_description
1 polymer ?
#
loop_
_entity_poly.entity_id
_entity_poly.type
_entity_poly.pdbx_seq_one_letter_code
_entity_poly.pdbx_strand_id
1 'polypeptide(L)'
;MINTISKFCIFILTFLVSGSLFAQDFQGKAYYFSKSTMELGSFGDRMTEAQKKQIFENLKNRLEKTYILTFNKEESLFKEEDKLDAISGATDTWGKNFTPGDQYKNIKTNTLLQDQEFYGKRFLVKDNLLTIAWELTSETKQIGQYTVFKATAMVPTSQLTWYDFSWGELNENNSEEVKMTKVTAWYSSQIPVSQGPLEYWGLPGLILEVNVGNTTMLCSKIIMNPKEKEIIEA
;
A
#
# COMPACT_ATOMS: atom_id res chain seq x y z
N MET A 1 -46.94 -39.29 9.83
CA MET A 1 -45.82 -39.04 8.89
C MET A 1 -45.64 -37.57 8.51
N ILE A 2 -46.70 -36.83 8.24
CA ILE A 2 -46.63 -35.40 7.85
C ILE A 2 -45.93 -34.51 8.90
N ASN A 3 -46.14 -34.79 10.19
CA ASN A 3 -45.55 -34.01 11.31
C ASN A 3 -44.00 -34.10 11.42
N THR A 4 -43.41 -35.21 10.98
CA THR A 4 -41.97 -35.44 11.07
C THR A 4 -41.24 -34.73 9.94
N ILE A 5 -41.80 -34.77 8.73
CA ILE A 5 -41.27 -34.06 7.54
C ILE A 5 -41.35 -32.53 7.74
N SER A 6 -42.46 -32.04 8.30
CA SER A 6 -42.60 -30.61 8.61
C SER A 6 -41.57 -30.13 9.64
N LYS A 7 -41.31 -30.89 10.69
CA LYS A 7 -40.25 -30.54 11.68
C LYS A 7 -38.86 -30.58 11.07
N PHE A 8 -38.59 -31.51 10.17
CA PHE A 8 -37.30 -31.59 9.47
C PHE A 8 -37.10 -30.43 8.51
N CYS A 9 -38.16 -30.02 7.77
CA CYS A 9 -38.11 -28.82 6.90
C CYS A 9 -37.89 -27.51 7.70
N ILE A 10 -38.55 -27.39 8.88
CA ILE A 10 -38.37 -26.22 9.74
C ILE A 10 -36.94 -26.18 10.28
N PHE A 11 -36.35 -27.32 10.66
CA PHE A 11 -34.99 -27.42 11.16
C PHE A 11 -33.96 -27.05 10.08
N ILE A 12 -34.15 -27.46 8.81
CA ILE A 12 -33.31 -27.07 7.69
C ILE A 12 -33.46 -25.60 7.41
N LEU A 13 -34.68 -25.05 7.45
CA LEU A 13 -34.92 -23.65 7.21
C LEU A 13 -34.27 -22.74 8.28
N THR A 14 -34.33 -23.15 9.56
CA THR A 14 -33.64 -22.43 10.65
C THR A 14 -32.13 -22.51 10.53
N PHE A 15 -31.57 -23.61 10.06
CA PHE A 15 -30.14 -23.78 9.84
C PHE A 15 -29.64 -22.92 8.66
N LEU A 16 -30.44 -22.76 7.60
CA LEU A 16 -30.15 -21.88 6.45
C LEU A 16 -30.20 -20.39 6.82
N VAL A 17 -31.11 -19.99 7.70
CA VAL A 17 -31.26 -18.60 8.16
C VAL A 17 -30.13 -18.20 9.13
N SER A 18 -29.65 -19.13 9.96
CA SER A 18 -28.54 -18.85 10.88
C SER A 18 -27.19 -18.64 10.18
N GLY A 19 -27.00 -19.19 8.98
CA GLY A 19 -25.79 -18.98 8.16
C GLY A 19 -25.65 -17.57 7.59
N SER A 20 -26.73 -16.80 7.50
CA SER A 20 -26.72 -15.46 6.89
C SER A 20 -26.33 -14.33 7.87
N LEU A 21 -26.27 -14.59 9.17
CA LEU A 21 -26.03 -13.55 10.18
C LEU A 21 -24.54 -13.24 10.43
N PHE A 22 -23.62 -13.96 9.79
CA PHE A 22 -22.19 -13.74 9.95
C PHE A 22 -21.51 -13.01 8.78
N ALA A 23 -22.27 -12.41 7.89
CA ALA A 23 -21.72 -11.42 6.97
C ALA A 23 -21.44 -10.10 7.71
N GLN A 24 -20.66 -10.16 8.81
CA GLN A 24 -20.15 -8.95 9.43
C GLN A 24 -19.29 -8.24 8.38
N ASP A 25 -19.62 -6.98 8.15
CA ASP A 25 -18.80 -6.11 7.30
C ASP A 25 -17.38 -6.13 7.83
N PHE A 26 -16.55 -6.94 7.18
CA PHE A 26 -15.16 -7.09 7.49
C PHE A 26 -14.43 -5.81 7.15
N GLN A 27 -13.77 -5.20 8.10
CA GLN A 27 -12.94 -4.04 7.90
C GLN A 27 -11.64 -4.18 8.69
N GLY A 28 -10.56 -3.66 8.15
CA GLY A 28 -9.27 -3.60 8.83
C GLY A 28 -8.55 -2.28 8.59
N LYS A 29 -7.61 -2.00 9.49
CA LYS A 29 -6.62 -0.93 9.35
C LYS A 29 -5.23 -1.52 9.47
N ALA A 30 -4.37 -1.20 8.52
CA ALA A 30 -2.96 -1.56 8.54
C ALA A 30 -2.10 -0.29 8.48
N TYR A 31 -1.13 -0.21 9.38
CA TYR A 31 -0.21 0.92 9.48
C TYR A 31 1.11 0.51 8.83
N TYR A 32 1.56 1.28 7.86
CA TYR A 32 2.79 1.02 7.12
C TYR A 32 3.83 2.10 7.43
N PHE A 33 5.03 1.65 7.73
CA PHE A 33 6.20 2.51 7.77
C PHE A 33 6.94 2.37 6.45
N SER A 34 7.09 3.47 5.74
CA SER A 34 7.85 3.56 4.50
C SER A 34 9.22 4.15 4.80
N LYS A 35 10.26 3.50 4.29
CA LYS A 35 11.62 3.97 4.37
C LYS A 35 12.29 3.88 3.00
N SER A 36 12.74 5.04 2.52
CA SER A 36 13.54 5.14 1.30
C SER A 36 15.00 5.40 1.66
N THR A 37 15.91 4.81 0.90
CA THR A 37 17.35 5.12 0.97
C THR A 37 17.72 5.96 -0.24
N MET A 38 18.59 6.94 -0.06
CA MET A 38 19.09 7.78 -1.13
C MET A 38 20.58 7.54 -1.31
N GLU A 39 20.97 7.21 -2.54
CA GLU A 39 22.36 7.17 -2.91
C GLU A 39 22.81 8.56 -3.35
N LEU A 40 23.87 9.08 -2.73
CA LEU A 40 24.41 10.40 -3.04
C LEU A 40 25.29 10.39 -4.30
N GLY A 41 25.54 9.20 -4.88
CA GLY A 41 26.36 9.03 -6.08
C GLY A 41 27.73 9.71 -5.95
N SER A 42 28.28 10.16 -7.06
CA SER A 42 29.57 10.87 -7.12
C SER A 42 29.65 12.16 -6.29
N PHE A 43 28.49 12.73 -5.94
CA PHE A 43 28.41 13.89 -5.04
C PHE A 43 28.76 13.46 -3.60
N GLY A 44 28.29 12.29 -3.19
CA GLY A 44 28.59 11.71 -1.87
C GLY A 44 30.05 11.31 -1.68
N ASP A 45 30.77 10.98 -2.75
CA ASP A 45 32.17 10.57 -2.68
C ASP A 45 33.10 11.67 -2.16
N ARG A 46 32.68 12.94 -2.29
CA ARG A 46 33.42 14.12 -1.86
C ARG A 46 33.03 14.60 -0.46
N MET A 47 32.09 13.92 0.21
CA MET A 47 31.55 14.30 1.50
C MET A 47 32.15 13.51 2.64
N THR A 48 32.29 14.16 3.78
CA THR A 48 32.59 13.47 5.04
C THR A 48 31.35 12.72 5.54
N GLU A 49 31.53 11.69 6.34
CA GLU A 49 30.42 10.94 6.94
C GLU A 49 29.50 11.84 7.80
N ALA A 50 30.05 12.88 8.45
CA ALA A 50 29.27 13.86 9.20
C ALA A 50 28.34 14.66 8.28
N GLN A 51 28.82 15.08 7.11
CA GLN A 51 28.00 15.81 6.11
C GLN A 51 26.91 14.91 5.53
N LYS A 52 27.24 13.66 5.18
CA LYS A 52 26.25 12.68 4.72
C LYS A 52 25.15 12.48 5.76
N LYS A 53 25.52 12.26 7.02
CA LYS A 53 24.59 12.10 8.13
C LYS A 53 23.67 13.31 8.30
N GLN A 54 24.19 14.52 8.21
CA GLN A 54 23.39 15.74 8.31
C GLN A 54 22.39 15.86 7.16
N ILE A 55 22.77 15.48 5.94
CA ILE A 55 21.85 15.46 4.79
C ILE A 55 20.72 14.46 5.05
N PHE A 56 21.02 13.24 5.49
CA PHE A 56 20.01 12.24 5.78
C PHE A 56 19.08 12.67 6.92
N GLU A 57 19.59 13.33 7.96
CA GLU A 57 18.76 13.86 9.05
C GLU A 57 17.81 14.96 8.54
N ASN A 58 18.28 15.85 7.68
CA ASN A 58 17.44 16.90 7.07
C ASN A 58 16.37 16.33 6.14
N LEU A 59 16.65 15.20 5.49
CA LEU A 59 15.73 14.54 4.57
C LEU A 59 14.86 13.44 5.24
N LYS A 60 15.06 13.20 6.53
CA LYS A 60 14.41 12.10 7.24
C LYS A 60 12.89 12.11 7.06
N ASN A 61 12.24 13.27 7.20
CA ASN A 61 10.79 13.40 7.04
C ASN A 61 10.30 13.10 5.61
N ARG A 62 11.18 13.17 4.62
CA ARG A 62 10.88 12.79 3.22
C ARG A 62 11.14 11.31 2.96
N LEU A 63 12.18 10.77 3.60
CA LEU A 63 12.62 9.39 3.41
C LEU A 63 11.88 8.40 4.31
N GLU A 64 11.31 8.87 5.41
CA GLU A 64 10.58 8.04 6.38
C GLU A 64 9.18 8.59 6.57
N LYS A 65 8.17 7.82 6.17
CA LYS A 65 6.76 8.19 6.24
C LYS A 65 5.92 7.07 6.84
N THR A 66 4.83 7.43 7.48
CA THR A 66 3.84 6.48 7.98
C THR A 66 2.54 6.64 7.20
N TYR A 67 1.92 5.52 6.85
CA TYR A 67 0.67 5.48 6.11
C TYR A 67 -0.32 4.58 6.80
N ILE A 68 -1.59 4.84 6.56
CA ILE A 68 -2.71 4.02 7.05
C ILE A 68 -3.47 3.50 5.83
N LEU A 69 -3.62 2.18 5.75
CA LEU A 69 -4.52 1.51 4.82
C LEU A 69 -5.77 1.09 5.59
N THR A 70 -6.89 1.75 5.33
CA THR A 70 -8.22 1.28 5.77
C THR A 70 -8.79 0.44 4.65
N PHE A 71 -9.24 -0.79 4.95
CA PHE A 71 -9.64 -1.73 3.90
C PHE A 71 -10.81 -2.61 4.31
N ASN A 72 -11.56 -3.05 3.32
CA ASN A 72 -12.50 -4.16 3.38
C ASN A 72 -12.17 -5.17 2.27
N LYS A 73 -13.08 -6.08 1.96
CA LYS A 73 -12.86 -7.10 0.92
C LYS A 73 -12.76 -6.52 -0.50
N GLU A 74 -13.46 -5.41 -0.76
CA GLU A 74 -13.60 -4.84 -2.10
C GLU A 74 -12.86 -3.50 -2.24
N GLU A 75 -12.74 -2.74 -1.15
CA GLU A 75 -12.27 -1.36 -1.17
C GLU A 75 -11.13 -1.12 -0.20
N SER A 76 -10.30 -0.14 -0.52
CA SER A 76 -9.30 0.37 0.40
C SER A 76 -9.01 1.85 0.18
N LEU A 77 -8.64 2.51 1.26
CA LEU A 77 -8.18 3.89 1.27
C LEU A 77 -6.81 3.94 1.94
N PHE A 78 -5.81 4.42 1.21
CA PHE A 78 -4.44 4.56 1.66
C PHE A 78 -4.11 6.04 1.81
N LYS A 79 -3.72 6.43 3.03
CA LYS A 79 -3.44 7.83 3.40
C LYS A 79 -2.11 7.95 4.11
N GLU A 80 -1.40 9.05 3.91
CA GLU A 80 -0.30 9.43 4.79
C GLU A 80 -0.88 9.76 6.18
N GLU A 81 -0.25 9.25 7.24
CA GLU A 81 -0.64 9.58 8.61
C GLU A 81 -0.21 11.02 8.91
N ASP A 82 -1.18 11.88 9.23
CA ASP A 82 -0.93 13.26 9.62
C ASP A 82 -0.08 13.28 10.89
N LYS A 83 1.21 13.55 10.76
CA LYS A 83 2.03 13.92 11.90
C LYS A 83 1.73 15.38 12.20
N LEU A 84 1.19 15.66 13.38
CA LEU A 84 1.19 17.02 13.93
C LEU A 84 2.64 17.52 13.83
N ASP A 85 2.86 18.54 13.01
CA ASP A 85 4.17 19.11 12.76
C ASP A 85 4.88 19.35 14.11
N ALA A 86 5.89 18.54 14.38
CA ALA A 86 6.78 18.85 15.46
C ALA A 86 7.39 20.22 15.15
N ILE A 87 7.40 21.10 16.12
CA ILE A 87 7.86 22.50 16.10
C ILE A 87 9.35 22.64 15.69
N SER A 88 9.86 21.75 14.87
CA SER A 88 11.27 21.67 14.47
C SER A 88 11.64 22.57 13.28
N GLY A 89 10.72 23.40 12.77
CA GLY A 89 11.04 24.37 11.70
C GLY A 89 11.59 23.78 10.40
N ALA A 90 11.62 22.48 10.25
CA ALA A 90 11.94 21.81 9.01
C ALA A 90 10.73 21.98 8.06
N THR A 91 10.71 23.08 7.32
CA THR A 91 9.73 23.30 6.27
C THR A 91 9.95 22.26 5.18
N ASP A 92 9.03 21.32 5.11
CA ASP A 92 8.96 20.21 4.17
C ASP A 92 8.73 20.66 2.70
N THR A 93 8.93 21.95 2.44
CA THR A 93 8.61 22.62 1.16
C THR A 93 9.74 22.56 0.13
N TRP A 94 10.93 22.12 0.50
CA TRP A 94 12.05 22.07 -0.43
C TRP A 94 11.87 20.92 -1.43
N GLY A 95 11.56 21.26 -2.70
CA GLY A 95 11.41 20.31 -3.80
C GLY A 95 10.06 19.59 -3.88
N LYS A 96 9.01 20.03 -3.18
CA LYS A 96 7.63 19.54 -3.34
C LYS A 96 6.98 20.11 -4.61
N ASN A 97 7.33 19.57 -5.75
CA ASN A 97 6.60 19.87 -6.98
C ASN A 97 5.43 18.91 -7.20
N PHE A 98 5.46 17.76 -6.51
CA PHE A 98 4.45 16.71 -6.58
C PHE A 98 4.27 16.06 -5.21
N THR A 99 3.03 15.85 -4.79
CA THR A 99 2.68 15.11 -3.59
C THR A 99 1.58 14.11 -3.97
N PRO A 100 1.85 12.80 -3.90
CA PRO A 100 0.77 11.82 -3.96
C PRO A 100 -0.05 11.97 -2.69
N GLY A 101 -1.36 12.21 -2.87
CA GLY A 101 -2.32 12.29 -1.78
C GLY A 101 -2.98 10.94 -1.50
N ASP A 102 -4.20 11.03 -0.99
CA ASP A 102 -5.00 9.86 -0.66
C ASP A 102 -5.28 9.01 -1.90
N GLN A 103 -5.18 7.69 -1.73
CA GLN A 103 -5.43 6.74 -2.80
C GLN A 103 -6.56 5.79 -2.41
N TYR A 104 -7.67 5.85 -3.15
CA TYR A 104 -8.78 4.92 -3.05
C TYR A 104 -8.67 3.85 -4.14
N LYS A 105 -8.89 2.59 -3.76
CA LYS A 105 -8.97 1.44 -4.67
C LYS A 105 -10.28 0.68 -4.46
N ASN A 106 -10.93 0.30 -5.57
CA ASN A 106 -12.03 -0.65 -5.55
C ASN A 106 -11.71 -1.80 -6.52
N ILE A 107 -11.44 -2.99 -5.96
CA ILE A 107 -11.01 -4.15 -6.75
C ILE A 107 -12.17 -4.78 -7.54
N LYS A 108 -13.41 -4.59 -7.08
CA LYS A 108 -14.60 -5.11 -7.75
C LYS A 108 -14.94 -4.32 -9.01
N THR A 109 -14.82 -3.01 -8.96
CA THR A 109 -15.08 -2.11 -10.09
C THR A 109 -13.84 -1.79 -10.91
N ASN A 110 -12.67 -2.33 -10.53
CA ASN A 110 -11.37 -2.04 -11.15
C ASN A 110 -11.10 -0.53 -11.22
N THR A 111 -11.30 0.17 -10.09
CA THR A 111 -11.19 1.64 -10.05
C THR A 111 -10.09 2.06 -9.09
N LEU A 112 -9.25 2.96 -9.56
CA LEU A 112 -8.28 3.72 -8.79
C LEU A 112 -8.70 5.20 -8.80
N LEU A 113 -8.77 5.83 -7.63
CA LEU A 113 -8.89 7.28 -7.50
C LEU A 113 -7.73 7.77 -6.63
N GLN A 114 -7.04 8.79 -7.08
CA GLN A 114 -5.89 9.33 -6.37
C GLN A 114 -5.95 10.85 -6.36
N ASP A 115 -5.93 11.42 -5.18
CA ASP A 115 -5.69 12.85 -5.00
C ASP A 115 -4.20 13.14 -5.25
N GLN A 116 -3.91 14.13 -6.07
CA GLN A 116 -2.53 14.51 -6.41
C GLN A 116 -2.41 16.02 -6.35
N GLU A 117 -1.32 16.49 -5.76
CA GLU A 117 -0.97 17.89 -5.78
C GLU A 117 0.28 18.11 -6.64
N PHE A 118 0.16 18.99 -7.62
CA PHE A 118 1.25 19.37 -8.52
C PHE A 118 1.34 20.89 -8.60
N TYR A 119 2.45 21.45 -8.13
CA TYR A 119 2.69 22.90 -8.04
C TYR A 119 1.53 23.67 -7.37
N GLY A 120 1.03 23.14 -6.24
CA GLY A 120 -0.07 23.75 -5.47
C GLY A 120 -1.46 23.61 -6.10
N LYS A 121 -1.60 22.85 -7.19
CA LYS A 121 -2.89 22.54 -7.80
C LYS A 121 -3.24 21.08 -7.48
N ARG A 122 -4.45 20.88 -6.97
CA ARG A 122 -4.98 19.54 -6.65
C ARG A 122 -5.74 18.96 -7.85
N PHE A 123 -5.52 17.68 -8.09
CA PHE A 123 -6.15 16.89 -9.16
C PHE A 123 -6.67 15.60 -8.58
N LEU A 124 -7.88 15.21 -8.94
CA LEU A 124 -8.38 13.86 -8.71
C LEU A 124 -8.13 13.05 -10.00
N VAL A 125 -7.20 12.12 -9.91
CA VAL A 125 -6.89 11.19 -11.00
C VAL A 125 -7.76 9.95 -10.85
N LYS A 126 -8.47 9.59 -11.91
CA LYS A 126 -9.25 8.35 -12.02
C LYS A 126 -8.63 7.45 -13.07
N ASP A 127 -8.33 6.22 -12.69
CA ASP A 127 -7.72 5.22 -13.56
C ASP A 127 -8.23 3.80 -13.20
N ASN A 128 -7.82 2.83 -13.98
CA ASN A 128 -7.95 1.42 -13.64
C ASN A 128 -6.84 1.00 -12.66
N LEU A 129 -7.09 -0.04 -11.89
CA LEU A 129 -6.07 -0.64 -11.03
C LEU A 129 -4.94 -1.21 -11.89
N LEU A 130 -3.70 -1.00 -11.43
CA LEU A 130 -2.53 -1.58 -12.06
C LEU A 130 -2.61 -3.11 -12.06
N THR A 131 -2.52 -3.73 -13.24
CA THR A 131 -2.47 -5.18 -13.37
C THR A 131 -1.05 -5.66 -13.11
N ILE A 132 -0.85 -6.40 -12.02
CA ILE A 132 0.46 -6.91 -11.62
C ILE A 132 0.47 -8.43 -11.81
N ALA A 133 1.39 -8.91 -12.64
CA ALA A 133 1.61 -10.34 -12.87
C ALA A 133 2.52 -10.90 -11.77
N TRP A 134 1.94 -11.28 -10.63
CA TRP A 134 2.67 -11.82 -9.50
C TRP A 134 3.16 -13.25 -9.75
N GLU A 135 4.43 -13.48 -9.51
CA GLU A 135 5.05 -14.80 -9.41
C GLU A 135 5.13 -15.20 -7.93
N LEU A 136 4.36 -16.20 -7.55
CA LEU A 136 4.33 -16.70 -6.16
C LEU A 136 5.52 -17.62 -5.92
N THR A 137 6.19 -17.45 -4.78
CA THR A 137 7.32 -18.30 -4.39
C THR A 137 6.98 -19.13 -3.14
N SER A 138 7.81 -20.12 -2.84
CA SER A 138 7.69 -20.92 -1.61
C SER A 138 8.42 -20.29 -0.41
N GLU A 139 9.06 -19.14 -0.59
CA GLU A 139 9.77 -18.46 0.49
C GLU A 139 8.78 -17.88 1.50
N THR A 140 9.07 -18.07 2.78
CA THR A 140 8.28 -17.58 3.89
C THR A 140 9.13 -16.89 4.94
N LYS A 141 8.55 -15.93 5.65
CA LYS A 141 9.13 -15.32 6.85
C LYS A 141 8.02 -14.95 7.84
N GLN A 142 8.41 -14.44 9.01
CA GLN A 142 7.48 -13.88 9.99
C GLN A 142 7.53 -12.35 9.96
N ILE A 143 6.35 -11.71 9.95
CA ILE A 143 6.18 -10.28 10.20
C ILE A 143 5.19 -10.14 11.37
N GLY A 144 5.71 -9.77 12.53
CA GLY A 144 4.93 -9.81 13.77
C GLY A 144 4.40 -11.21 14.05
N GLN A 145 3.09 -11.35 14.18
CA GLN A 145 2.42 -12.65 14.41
C GLN A 145 2.00 -13.38 13.13
N TYR A 146 2.25 -12.77 11.95
CA TYR A 146 1.79 -13.31 10.67
C TYR A 146 2.88 -14.05 9.94
N THR A 147 2.57 -15.25 9.43
CA THR A 147 3.39 -15.93 8.44
C THR A 147 3.10 -15.29 7.08
N VAL A 148 4.16 -14.85 6.40
CA VAL A 148 4.05 -14.21 5.09
C VAL A 148 4.77 -15.01 4.02
N PHE A 149 4.21 -14.97 2.81
CA PHE A 149 4.73 -15.60 1.61
C PHE A 149 5.26 -14.54 0.65
N LYS A 150 6.33 -14.86 -0.04
CA LYS A 150 6.93 -13.95 -1.00
C LYS A 150 6.27 -14.08 -2.36
N ALA A 151 6.06 -12.93 -3.00
CA ALA A 151 5.72 -12.81 -4.41
C ALA A 151 6.64 -11.80 -5.08
N THR A 152 6.93 -11.97 -6.36
CA THR A 152 7.72 -11.02 -7.15
C THR A 152 6.98 -10.68 -8.43
N ALA A 153 7.22 -9.48 -8.95
CA ALA A 153 6.71 -9.06 -10.25
C ALA A 153 7.69 -8.11 -10.93
N MET A 154 7.64 -8.08 -12.26
CA MET A 154 8.28 -7.03 -13.05
C MET A 154 7.19 -6.06 -13.51
N VAL A 155 7.35 -4.79 -13.18
CA VAL A 155 6.35 -3.73 -13.46
C VAL A 155 7.02 -2.61 -14.23
N PRO A 156 6.36 -2.02 -15.26
CA PRO A 156 6.90 -0.84 -15.93
C PRO A 156 7.14 0.28 -14.91
N THR A 157 8.36 0.80 -14.88
CA THR A 157 8.76 1.84 -13.92
C THR A 157 7.87 3.08 -13.99
N SER A 158 7.38 3.42 -15.19
CA SER A 158 6.47 4.55 -15.43
C SER A 158 5.08 4.38 -14.79
N GLN A 159 4.71 3.17 -14.36
CA GLN A 159 3.42 2.86 -13.71
C GLN A 159 3.52 2.81 -12.18
N LEU A 160 4.73 2.97 -11.65
CA LEU A 160 4.97 2.97 -10.21
C LEU A 160 4.89 4.38 -9.65
N THR A 161 4.44 4.48 -8.41
CA THR A 161 4.40 5.73 -7.69
C THR A 161 5.84 6.24 -7.43
N TRP A 162 6.02 7.52 -7.47
CA TRP A 162 7.21 8.37 -7.63
C TRP A 162 8.40 8.24 -6.65
N TYR A 163 8.59 7.18 -5.92
CA TYR A 163 9.70 7.12 -4.95
C TYR A 163 11.09 6.87 -5.58
N ASP A 164 11.15 6.52 -6.86
CA ASP A 164 12.42 6.35 -7.59
C ASP A 164 12.66 7.44 -8.66
N PHE A 165 11.92 8.55 -8.57
CA PHE A 165 12.09 9.63 -9.52
C PHE A 165 13.46 10.29 -9.38
N SER A 166 14.37 10.00 -10.29
CA SER A 166 15.65 10.70 -10.42
C SER A 166 15.58 11.69 -11.58
N TRP A 167 16.14 12.90 -11.35
CA TRP A 167 16.25 13.91 -12.40
C TRP A 167 17.04 13.43 -13.62
N GLY A 168 17.88 12.40 -13.49
CA GLY A 168 18.61 11.78 -14.58
C GLY A 168 17.69 11.12 -15.60
N GLU A 169 16.57 10.55 -15.15
CA GLU A 169 15.64 9.82 -16.02
C GLU A 169 14.79 10.74 -16.91
N LEU A 170 14.63 12.01 -16.57
CA LEU A 170 13.98 12.99 -17.45
C LEU A 170 14.76 13.26 -18.73
N ASN A 171 16.05 13.00 -18.75
CA ASN A 171 16.93 13.27 -19.89
C ASN A 171 17.16 12.06 -20.78
N GLU A 172 16.71 10.86 -20.37
CA GLU A 172 16.87 9.62 -21.15
C GLU A 172 15.74 9.38 -22.15
N ASN A 173 15.25 10.44 -22.80
CA ASN A 173 14.15 10.39 -23.78
C ASN A 173 14.42 9.62 -25.09
N ASN A 174 15.42 8.73 -25.14
CA ASN A 174 15.82 8.07 -26.39
C ASN A 174 15.88 6.54 -26.37
N SER A 175 15.37 5.86 -25.36
CA SER A 175 15.26 4.40 -25.44
C SER A 175 13.80 3.99 -25.66
N GLU A 176 13.51 3.30 -26.76
CA GLU A 176 12.22 2.62 -27.02
C GLU A 176 11.96 1.48 -26.03
N GLU A 177 12.92 1.16 -25.16
CA GLU A 177 12.79 0.08 -24.16
C GLU A 177 12.06 0.58 -22.93
N VAL A 178 10.95 -0.10 -22.61
CA VAL A 178 10.20 0.12 -21.37
C VAL A 178 11.04 -0.35 -20.19
N LYS A 179 11.54 0.58 -19.38
CA LYS A 179 12.26 0.26 -18.15
C LYS A 179 11.34 -0.51 -17.20
N MET A 180 11.79 -1.68 -16.74
CA MET A 180 11.07 -2.54 -15.83
C MET A 180 11.70 -2.52 -14.44
N THR A 181 10.89 -2.40 -13.41
CA THR A 181 11.33 -2.44 -12.02
C THR A 181 10.81 -3.71 -11.35
N LYS A 182 11.72 -4.40 -10.65
CA LYS A 182 11.36 -5.55 -9.84
C LYS A 182 10.69 -5.11 -8.55
N VAL A 183 9.51 -5.64 -8.32
CA VAL A 183 8.75 -5.48 -7.07
C VAL A 183 8.79 -6.80 -6.31
N THR A 184 9.07 -6.74 -5.02
CA THR A 184 8.96 -7.88 -4.10
C THR A 184 7.92 -7.57 -3.05
N ALA A 185 6.90 -8.42 -2.94
CA ALA A 185 5.85 -8.30 -1.93
C ALA A 185 5.85 -9.52 -1.00
N TRP A 186 5.49 -9.27 0.27
CA TRP A 186 5.24 -10.30 1.26
C TRP A 186 3.82 -10.15 1.76
N TYR A 187 3.01 -11.20 1.58
CA TYR A 187 1.59 -11.18 1.90
C TYR A 187 1.22 -12.30 2.89
N SER A 188 0.17 -12.07 3.68
CA SER A 188 -0.35 -13.07 4.61
C SER A 188 -1.74 -13.55 4.20
N SER A 189 -1.89 -14.83 3.93
CA SER A 189 -3.19 -15.47 3.68
C SER A 189 -4.07 -15.57 4.93
N GLN A 190 -3.51 -15.31 6.12
CA GLN A 190 -4.27 -15.23 7.37
C GLN A 190 -5.24 -14.03 7.38
N ILE A 191 -5.02 -13.06 6.50
CA ILE A 191 -5.92 -11.92 6.25
C ILE A 191 -6.34 -12.01 4.78
N PRO A 192 -7.45 -12.70 4.47
CA PRO A 192 -7.80 -13.08 3.10
C PRO A 192 -8.47 -11.93 2.33
N VAL A 193 -7.71 -10.87 2.08
CA VAL A 193 -8.09 -9.72 1.25
C VAL A 193 -6.99 -9.44 0.24
N SER A 194 -7.38 -9.11 -0.99
CA SER A 194 -6.42 -8.82 -2.07
C SER A 194 -5.95 -7.36 -2.05
N GLN A 195 -5.74 -6.79 -0.86
CA GLN A 195 -5.37 -5.40 -0.65
C GLN A 195 -3.89 -5.24 -0.27
N GLY A 196 -3.36 -4.05 -0.49
CA GLY A 196 -1.99 -3.67 -0.12
C GLY A 196 -1.77 -2.16 -0.24
N PRO A 197 -0.60 -1.67 0.17
CA PRO A 197 -0.26 -0.25 0.11
C PRO A 197 -0.13 0.22 -1.34
N LEU A 198 -0.35 1.49 -1.60
CA LEU A 198 -0.25 2.14 -2.91
C LEU A 198 -0.94 1.33 -4.02
N GLU A 199 -0.31 1.21 -5.20
CA GLU A 199 -0.78 0.45 -6.37
C GLU A 199 -0.73 -1.07 -6.20
N TYR A 200 -0.13 -1.59 -5.10
CA TYR A 200 0.06 -3.03 -4.92
C TYR A 200 -1.19 -3.71 -4.39
N TRP A 201 -1.66 -4.72 -5.11
CA TRP A 201 -2.85 -5.52 -4.78
C TRP A 201 -2.83 -6.85 -5.55
N GLY A 202 -3.87 -7.68 -5.37
CA GLY A 202 -4.09 -8.85 -6.22
C GLY A 202 -3.45 -10.15 -5.70
N LEU A 203 -2.74 -10.13 -4.56
CA LEU A 203 -2.25 -11.33 -3.91
C LEU A 203 -3.34 -12.01 -3.05
N PRO A 204 -3.27 -13.32 -2.79
CA PRO A 204 -4.27 -14.04 -2.00
C PRO A 204 -4.10 -13.81 -0.50
N GLY A 205 -4.02 -12.54 -0.09
CA GLY A 205 -3.84 -12.09 1.29
C GLY A 205 -3.35 -10.65 1.34
N LEU A 206 -3.51 -10.01 2.52
CA LEU A 206 -3.03 -8.66 2.74
C LEU A 206 -1.51 -8.58 2.55
N ILE A 207 -1.07 -7.63 1.77
CA ILE A 207 0.37 -7.37 1.56
C ILE A 207 0.90 -6.63 2.80
N LEU A 208 1.84 -7.24 3.50
CA LEU A 208 2.43 -6.68 4.73
C LEU A 208 3.76 -5.98 4.50
N GLU A 209 4.46 -6.30 3.41
CA GLU A 209 5.70 -5.63 3.06
C GLU A 209 5.83 -5.55 1.54
N VAL A 210 6.32 -4.42 1.07
CA VAL A 210 6.70 -4.20 -0.33
C VAL A 210 8.10 -3.62 -0.37
N ASN A 211 8.93 -4.18 -1.24
CA ASN A 211 10.27 -3.68 -1.55
C ASN A 211 10.33 -3.38 -3.04
N VAL A 212 10.67 -2.15 -3.38
CA VAL A 212 10.80 -1.67 -4.76
C VAL A 212 11.89 -0.61 -4.83
N GLY A 213 12.85 -0.79 -5.73
CA GLY A 213 14.01 0.09 -5.79
C GLY A 213 14.66 0.28 -4.42
N ASN A 214 14.79 1.53 -4.02
CA ASN A 214 15.39 1.93 -2.75
C ASN A 214 14.38 2.09 -1.60
N THR A 215 13.10 1.70 -1.81
CA THR A 215 12.02 1.91 -0.86
C THR A 215 11.50 0.58 -0.31
N THR A 216 11.35 0.53 1.00
CA THR A 216 10.66 -0.53 1.72
C THR A 216 9.47 0.03 2.46
N MET A 217 8.29 -0.56 2.24
CA MET A 217 7.09 -0.33 3.05
C MET A 217 6.81 -1.56 3.88
N LEU A 218 6.79 -1.41 5.20
CA LEU A 218 6.58 -2.50 6.15
C LEU A 218 5.36 -2.21 7.03
N CYS A 219 4.43 -3.16 7.10
CA CYS A 219 3.31 -3.10 8.02
C CYS A 219 3.80 -3.30 9.47
N SER A 220 3.56 -2.30 10.30
CA SER A 220 3.97 -2.28 11.71
C SER A 220 2.84 -2.67 12.66
N LYS A 221 1.57 -2.47 12.26
CA LYS A 221 0.39 -2.73 13.10
C LYS A 221 -0.82 -3.04 12.23
N ILE A 222 -1.65 -3.96 12.69
CA ILE A 222 -2.93 -4.29 12.06
C ILE A 222 -4.02 -4.30 13.12
N ILE A 223 -5.14 -3.67 12.81
CA ILE A 223 -6.37 -3.69 13.63
C ILE A 223 -7.46 -4.30 12.77
N MET A 224 -8.00 -5.42 13.20
CA MET A 224 -9.10 -6.09 12.51
C MET A 224 -10.42 -5.74 13.20
N ASN A 225 -11.44 -5.46 12.40
CA ASN A 225 -12.80 -5.14 12.86
C ASN A 225 -12.79 -4.06 13.96
N PRO A 226 -12.29 -2.83 13.65
CA PRO A 226 -12.25 -1.74 14.62
C PRO A 226 -13.66 -1.46 15.15
N LYS A 227 -13.78 -1.02 16.43
CA LYS A 227 -15.06 -0.70 17.05
C LYS A 227 -15.79 0.41 16.29
N GLU A 228 -15.05 1.40 15.86
CA GLU A 228 -15.53 2.48 15.01
C GLU A 228 -15.07 2.18 13.58
N LYS A 229 -16.05 1.92 12.71
CA LYS A 229 -15.78 1.72 11.29
C LYS A 229 -15.57 3.06 10.62
N GLU A 230 -14.56 3.14 9.80
CA GLU A 230 -14.34 4.30 8.94
C GLU A 230 -15.06 4.10 7.61
N ILE A 231 -15.56 5.21 7.08
CA ILE A 231 -16.11 5.23 5.74
C ILE A 231 -14.92 5.19 4.77
N ILE A 232 -14.93 4.21 3.87
CA ILE A 232 -13.94 4.09 2.78
C ILE A 232 -14.57 4.79 1.58
N GLU A 233 -14.28 6.07 1.44
CA GLU A 233 -14.78 6.90 0.32
C GLU A 233 -13.60 7.60 -0.37
N ALA A 234 -13.81 7.90 -1.65
CA ALA A 234 -12.86 8.59 -2.52
C ALA A 234 -13.02 10.11 -2.45
#